data_993295ba203b863943888062de0b85c9
#
_entry.id   993295ba203b863943888062de0b85c9
#
_cell.length_a   1.000
_cell.length_b   1.000
_cell.length_c   1.000
_cell.angle_alpha   90.00
_cell.angle_beta   90.00
_cell.angle_gamma   90.00
#
_symmetry.space_group_name_H-M   'P 1'
#
loop_
_entity.id
_entity.type
_entity.pdbx_description
1 polymer ?
#
loop_
_entity_poly.entity_id
_entity_poly.type
_entity_poly.pdbx_seq_one_letter_code
_entity_poly.pdbx_strand_id
1 'polypeptide(L)'
;MNSITQQEKGNQHNEHDHHGDHKPAGIMRWLLTTNHKDIGTLYLWFSFIMFLTGGAMAMVIRAELFQPGLQLVDPNFFNQMTTVHGLVMVFGAVMPAFTGLANWLIPMMIGAPDMALPRMNNWSFWILPFAFFILLSSLFMEGGAPNFGWTFYAPLSTTYSPDSTALFVFSVHIMGISSIMGAINVIVTIVNMRAPGMNWMKLPLFVWTWLITAFLLIAVMPVLAGVVTMVLTDKYFGTSFFDAAGGGDPVMFQHIFWFFGHPEVYIMILPSFGIISAIVPTFSRKRLFGYSSMVYATASIALLSFVVWAHHMFTTGMPVFAELFFMYCTMLIAVPTGVKVFNWVATMWRGSISFEMPMMFAIAFIILFSIGGFSGLMLAITPADFQYHDTYFVVAHFHYVLVTGAVFSIMAAAYYWLPKWTGHMYNERLASWHFWTSIVSVNVLFFPMHFLGLAGMPRRIPDYAIQFADVNQIVSIGGFAFGLSQLIFLALVIKCIRGGEKAEAKPWEGAEGLEWNIPSPAPYHTFSTPPKVD
;
A
#
# COMPACT_ATOMS: atom_id res chain seq x y z
N MET A 1 10.18 61.09 -62.80
CA MET A 1 9.58 59.91 -63.46
C MET A 1 9.51 58.82 -62.42
N ASN A 2 8.32 58.41 -62.08
CA ASN A 2 7.96 57.57 -60.96
C ASN A 2 8.35 56.10 -61.14
N SER A 3 8.92 55.44 -60.12
CA SER A 3 8.90 54.03 -60.03
C SER A 3 8.32 53.63 -58.64
N ILE A 4 7.17 53.00 -58.69
CA ILE A 4 6.38 52.45 -57.57
C ILE A 4 7.00 51.11 -57.25
N THR A 5 7.54 50.96 -56.05
CA THR A 5 7.90 49.66 -55.49
C THR A 5 6.76 49.17 -54.58
N GLN A 6 6.06 48.12 -55.00
CA GLN A 6 5.10 47.37 -54.21
C GLN A 6 5.87 46.57 -53.15
N GLN A 7 5.57 46.82 -51.88
CA GLN A 7 5.94 45.95 -50.76
C GLN A 7 4.88 44.83 -50.65
N GLU A 8 5.27 43.61 -51.01
CA GLU A 8 4.53 42.40 -50.64
C GLU A 8 4.70 42.17 -49.14
N LYS A 9 3.60 42.35 -48.42
CA LYS A 9 3.50 41.88 -47.04
C LYS A 9 3.29 40.37 -47.05
N GLY A 10 4.34 39.61 -46.83
CA GLY A 10 4.24 38.20 -46.52
C GLY A 10 3.58 38.00 -45.16
N ASN A 11 2.34 37.56 -45.17
CA ASN A 11 1.64 37.05 -43.99
C ASN A 11 2.22 35.68 -43.67
N GLN A 12 3.21 35.61 -42.77
CA GLN A 12 3.57 34.39 -42.12
C GLN A 12 2.53 34.15 -41.02
N HIS A 13 1.52 33.34 -41.30
CA HIS A 13 0.74 32.67 -40.30
C HIS A 13 1.65 31.67 -39.57
N ASN A 14 2.18 32.08 -38.44
CA ASN A 14 2.65 31.16 -37.41
C ASN A 14 1.40 30.52 -36.78
N GLU A 15 0.88 29.50 -37.39
CA GLU A 15 0.02 28.53 -36.73
C GLU A 15 0.92 27.69 -35.79
N HIS A 16 1.32 28.28 -34.68
CA HIS A 16 1.60 27.48 -33.48
C HIS A 16 0.23 27.02 -32.98
N ASP A 17 -0.14 25.81 -33.38
CA ASP A 17 -1.17 25.03 -32.71
C ASP A 17 -0.85 24.96 -31.21
N HIS A 18 -1.35 25.96 -30.49
CA HIS A 18 -1.64 25.82 -29.08
C HIS A 18 -2.76 24.77 -28.98
N HIS A 19 -2.43 23.49 -29.03
CA HIS A 19 -3.29 22.49 -28.41
C HIS A 19 -3.45 22.92 -26.96
N GLY A 20 -4.46 23.75 -26.71
CA GLY A 20 -4.77 24.29 -25.41
C GLY A 20 -4.85 23.15 -24.43
N ASP A 21 -4.28 23.36 -23.26
CA ASP A 21 -4.30 22.46 -22.09
C ASP A 21 -5.74 22.31 -21.56
N HIS A 22 -6.69 22.00 -22.47
CA HIS A 22 -8.11 21.88 -22.18
C HIS A 22 -8.39 20.54 -21.52
N LYS A 23 -8.41 20.61 -20.20
CA LYS A 23 -8.84 19.50 -19.35
C LYS A 23 -10.29 19.15 -19.69
N PRO A 24 -10.61 17.93 -20.15
CA PRO A 24 -11.98 17.53 -20.38
C PRO A 24 -12.86 17.79 -19.16
N ALA A 25 -14.15 18.11 -19.38
CA ALA A 25 -15.09 18.42 -18.31
C ALA A 25 -16.13 17.31 -18.11
N GLY A 26 -16.79 17.31 -16.94
CA GLY A 26 -17.91 16.40 -16.66
C GLY A 26 -17.49 14.98 -16.26
N ILE A 27 -18.48 14.10 -16.06
CA ILE A 27 -18.27 12.73 -15.58
C ILE A 27 -17.52 11.85 -16.60
N MET A 28 -17.71 12.11 -17.90
CA MET A 28 -17.04 11.37 -18.97
C MET A 28 -15.53 11.52 -18.94
N ARG A 29 -15.03 12.64 -18.43
CA ARG A 29 -13.59 12.81 -18.16
C ARG A 29 -13.06 11.66 -17.29
N TRP A 30 -13.72 11.38 -16.18
CA TRP A 30 -13.29 10.38 -15.21
C TRP A 30 -13.46 8.95 -15.73
N LEU A 31 -14.53 8.68 -16.47
CA LEU A 31 -14.80 7.34 -17.00
C LEU A 31 -13.85 6.95 -18.14
N LEU A 32 -13.49 7.89 -19.00
CA LEU A 32 -12.74 7.62 -20.23
C LEU A 32 -11.31 8.18 -20.21
N THR A 33 -10.88 8.79 -19.10
CA THR A 33 -9.53 9.37 -19.00
C THR A 33 -8.45 8.36 -19.28
N THR A 34 -7.45 8.77 -20.03
CA THR A 34 -6.20 8.03 -20.18
C THR A 34 -5.02 8.75 -19.53
N ASN A 35 -5.27 9.94 -18.94
CA ASN A 35 -4.25 10.73 -18.28
C ASN A 35 -3.83 10.09 -16.96
N HIS A 36 -2.55 9.89 -16.77
CA HIS A 36 -1.98 9.21 -15.58
C HIS A 36 -2.31 9.92 -14.25
N LYS A 37 -2.44 11.27 -14.26
CA LYS A 37 -2.77 12.04 -13.05
C LYS A 37 -4.24 11.87 -12.65
N ASP A 38 -5.14 11.87 -13.65
CA ASP A 38 -6.55 11.61 -13.38
C ASP A 38 -6.77 10.19 -12.85
N ILE A 39 -6.13 9.18 -13.48
CA ILE A 39 -6.19 7.78 -13.03
C ILE A 39 -5.58 7.64 -11.65
N GLY A 40 -4.43 8.26 -11.39
CA GLY A 40 -3.83 8.30 -10.06
C GLY A 40 -4.75 8.92 -9.01
N THR A 41 -5.47 9.99 -9.36
CA THR A 41 -6.46 10.63 -8.48
C THR A 41 -7.63 9.68 -8.17
N LEU A 42 -8.12 8.94 -9.17
CA LEU A 42 -9.17 7.94 -8.99
C LEU A 42 -8.71 6.83 -8.03
N TYR A 43 -7.50 6.32 -8.19
CA TYR A 43 -6.92 5.32 -7.28
C TYR A 43 -6.79 5.85 -5.85
N LEU A 44 -6.32 7.10 -5.66
CA LEU A 44 -6.15 7.70 -4.33
C LEU A 44 -7.50 7.88 -3.62
N TRP A 45 -8.54 8.38 -4.30
CA TRP A 45 -9.87 8.50 -3.72
C TRP A 45 -10.50 7.15 -3.42
N PHE A 46 -10.39 6.19 -4.34
CA PHE A 46 -10.87 4.83 -4.13
C PHE A 46 -10.19 4.19 -2.91
N SER A 47 -8.87 4.27 -2.84
CA SER A 47 -8.07 3.76 -1.71
C SER A 47 -8.53 4.38 -0.38
N PHE A 48 -8.75 5.68 -0.35
CA PHE A 48 -9.17 6.36 0.87
C PHE A 48 -10.58 5.96 1.30
N ILE A 49 -11.52 5.79 0.36
CA ILE A 49 -12.86 5.27 0.64
C ILE A 49 -12.77 3.84 1.21
N MET A 50 -11.94 2.99 0.60
CA MET A 50 -11.72 1.63 1.10
C MET A 50 -11.05 1.61 2.47
N PHE A 51 -10.10 2.52 2.73
CA PHE A 51 -9.47 2.69 4.04
C PHE A 51 -10.50 3.05 5.12
N LEU A 52 -11.43 3.95 4.84
CA LEU A 52 -12.51 4.28 5.77
C LEU A 52 -13.50 3.11 5.93
N THR A 53 -13.81 2.38 4.85
CA THR A 53 -14.71 1.21 4.88
C THR A 53 -14.11 0.08 5.72
N GLY A 54 -12.87 -0.32 5.44
CA GLY A 54 -12.17 -1.34 6.24
C GLY A 54 -11.89 -0.87 7.67
N GLY A 55 -11.65 0.44 7.87
CA GLY A 55 -11.54 1.05 9.18
C GLY A 55 -12.83 0.94 10.00
N ALA A 56 -14.00 1.18 9.37
CA ALA A 56 -15.29 0.99 10.03
C ALA A 56 -15.52 -0.47 10.47
N MET A 57 -15.11 -1.44 9.64
CA MET A 57 -15.13 -2.86 10.03
C MET A 57 -14.22 -3.15 11.23
N ALA A 58 -13.04 -2.54 11.27
CA ALA A 58 -12.14 -2.64 12.42
C ALA A 58 -12.76 -2.00 13.68
N MET A 59 -13.53 -0.93 13.54
CA MET A 59 -14.25 -0.34 14.69
C MET A 59 -15.33 -1.29 15.23
N VAL A 60 -16.03 -2.05 14.38
CA VAL A 60 -16.96 -3.10 14.82
C VAL A 60 -16.22 -4.18 15.60
N ILE A 61 -15.08 -4.67 15.10
CA ILE A 61 -14.22 -5.65 15.78
C ILE A 61 -13.80 -5.11 17.16
N ARG A 62 -13.36 -3.86 17.25
CA ARG A 62 -12.90 -3.27 18.51
C ARG A 62 -14.05 -2.96 19.48
N ALA A 63 -15.23 -2.65 18.96
CA ALA A 63 -16.42 -2.44 19.78
C ALA A 63 -16.88 -3.76 20.43
N GLU A 64 -16.89 -4.87 19.67
CA GLU A 64 -17.19 -6.20 20.23
C GLU A 64 -16.18 -6.60 21.30
N LEU A 65 -14.89 -6.39 21.04
CA LEU A 65 -13.83 -6.76 21.96
C LEU A 65 -13.57 -5.71 23.07
N PHE A 66 -14.47 -4.74 23.29
CA PHE A 66 -14.33 -3.76 24.34
C PHE A 66 -14.52 -4.38 25.73
N GLN A 67 -15.40 -5.37 25.83
CA GLN A 67 -15.65 -6.16 27.03
C GLN A 67 -15.69 -7.65 26.71
N PRO A 68 -15.35 -8.54 27.65
CA PRO A 68 -15.51 -9.98 27.45
C PRO A 68 -16.98 -10.37 27.34
N GLY A 69 -17.23 -11.49 26.68
CA GLY A 69 -18.57 -11.95 26.29
C GLY A 69 -19.03 -11.37 24.96
N LEU A 70 -20.02 -12.00 24.35
CA LEU A 70 -20.63 -11.51 23.10
C LEU A 70 -21.55 -10.31 23.40
N GLN A 71 -21.21 -9.13 22.89
CA GLN A 71 -21.84 -7.87 23.24
C GLN A 71 -22.74 -7.31 22.14
N LEU A 72 -22.21 -7.17 20.93
CA LEU A 72 -22.84 -6.39 19.85
C LEU A 72 -23.17 -7.23 18.62
N VAL A 73 -22.33 -8.22 18.32
CA VAL A 73 -22.43 -9.01 17.10
C VAL A 73 -22.30 -10.50 17.39
N ASP A 74 -22.92 -11.33 16.57
CA ASP A 74 -22.74 -12.78 16.65
C ASP A 74 -21.35 -13.20 16.12
N PRO A 75 -20.85 -14.38 16.51
CA PRO A 75 -19.52 -14.85 16.12
C PRO A 75 -19.31 -14.97 14.61
N ASN A 76 -20.36 -15.31 13.85
CA ASN A 76 -20.26 -15.43 12.40
C ASN A 76 -20.05 -14.05 11.76
N PHE A 77 -20.84 -13.06 12.16
CA PHE A 77 -20.67 -11.68 11.67
C PHE A 77 -19.32 -11.08 12.08
N PHE A 78 -18.85 -11.34 13.30
CA PHE A 78 -17.50 -10.95 13.73
C PHE A 78 -16.40 -11.51 12.79
N ASN A 79 -16.51 -12.79 12.44
CA ASN A 79 -15.56 -13.44 11.53
C ASN A 79 -15.65 -12.89 10.11
N GLN A 80 -16.85 -12.53 9.63
CA GLN A 80 -17.05 -11.82 8.37
C GLN A 80 -16.36 -10.45 8.40
N MET A 81 -16.55 -9.66 9.46
CA MET A 81 -15.87 -8.36 9.60
C MET A 81 -14.35 -8.51 9.62
N THR A 82 -13.83 -9.49 10.32
CA THR A 82 -12.37 -9.77 10.35
C THR A 82 -11.83 -10.16 8.97
N THR A 83 -12.56 -10.99 8.24
CA THR A 83 -12.17 -11.46 6.90
C THR A 83 -12.17 -10.32 5.88
N VAL A 84 -13.31 -9.61 5.80
CA VAL A 84 -13.49 -8.54 4.81
C VAL A 84 -12.63 -7.32 5.14
N HIS A 85 -12.44 -6.98 6.45
CA HIS A 85 -11.48 -5.96 6.87
C HIS A 85 -10.09 -6.21 6.31
N GLY A 86 -9.55 -7.42 6.46
CA GLY A 86 -8.21 -7.76 5.96
C GLY A 86 -8.08 -7.54 4.45
N LEU A 87 -9.07 -8.03 3.67
CA LEU A 87 -9.05 -7.90 2.20
C LEU A 87 -9.22 -6.44 1.74
N VAL A 88 -10.16 -5.72 2.35
CA VAL A 88 -10.38 -4.30 2.01
C VAL A 88 -9.14 -3.47 2.32
N MET A 89 -8.47 -3.74 3.45
CA MET A 89 -7.26 -2.99 3.81
C MET A 89 -6.08 -3.30 2.90
N VAL A 90 -5.83 -4.57 2.58
CA VAL A 90 -4.71 -4.98 1.73
C VAL A 90 -4.96 -4.56 0.28
N PHE A 91 -6.00 -5.10 -0.36
CA PHE A 91 -6.24 -4.95 -1.79
C PHE A 91 -7.04 -3.70 -2.17
N GLY A 92 -7.79 -3.11 -1.24
CA GLY A 92 -8.62 -1.93 -1.49
C GLY A 92 -8.00 -0.62 -1.03
N ALA A 93 -7.27 -0.63 0.08
CA ALA A 93 -6.68 0.58 0.64
C ALA A 93 -5.19 0.70 0.31
N VAL A 94 -4.33 -0.18 0.82
CA VAL A 94 -2.86 0.00 0.74
C VAL A 94 -2.34 -0.11 -0.68
N MET A 95 -2.63 -1.21 -1.38
CA MET A 95 -2.13 -1.40 -2.75
C MET A 95 -2.64 -0.33 -3.73
N PRO A 96 -3.93 0.03 -3.76
CA PRO A 96 -4.42 1.09 -4.65
C PRO A 96 -3.88 2.47 -4.30
N ALA A 97 -3.59 2.78 -3.02
CA ALA A 97 -2.93 4.03 -2.65
C ALA A 97 -1.55 4.16 -3.31
N PHE A 98 -0.74 3.12 -3.20
CA PHE A 98 0.57 3.09 -3.85
C PHE A 98 0.47 3.12 -5.37
N THR A 99 -0.49 2.41 -5.96
CA THR A 99 -0.75 2.46 -7.41
C THR A 99 -1.15 3.86 -7.85
N GLY A 100 -1.96 4.57 -7.06
CA GLY A 100 -2.32 5.96 -7.29
C GLY A 100 -1.11 6.90 -7.26
N LEU A 101 -0.24 6.72 -6.26
CA LEU A 101 1.02 7.45 -6.17
C LEU A 101 1.95 7.14 -7.36
N ALA A 102 2.07 5.88 -7.77
CA ALA A 102 2.85 5.49 -8.93
C ALA A 102 2.37 6.16 -10.21
N ASN A 103 1.05 6.12 -10.46
CA ASN A 103 0.44 6.78 -11.60
C ASN A 103 0.72 8.29 -11.61
N TRP A 104 0.57 8.96 -10.47
CA TRP A 104 0.86 10.39 -10.36
C TRP A 104 2.34 10.71 -10.60
N LEU A 105 3.24 9.96 -9.98
CA LEU A 105 4.62 10.37 -9.76
C LEU A 105 5.60 9.79 -10.77
N ILE A 106 5.45 8.51 -11.16
CA ILE A 106 6.45 7.85 -12.00
C ILE A 106 6.67 8.59 -13.33
N PRO A 107 5.64 8.93 -14.13
CA PRO A 107 5.87 9.68 -15.37
C PRO A 107 6.55 11.02 -15.10
N MET A 108 6.12 11.76 -14.07
CA MET A 108 6.73 13.05 -13.74
C MET A 108 8.19 12.92 -13.28
N MET A 109 8.51 11.89 -12.51
CA MET A 109 9.86 11.65 -11.98
C MET A 109 10.86 11.20 -13.06
N ILE A 110 10.38 10.51 -14.10
CA ILE A 110 11.25 10.03 -15.19
C ILE A 110 11.21 10.92 -16.45
N GLY A 111 10.40 11.99 -16.43
CA GLY A 111 10.25 12.91 -17.56
C GLY A 111 9.43 12.34 -18.72
N ALA A 112 8.54 11.38 -18.44
CA ALA A 112 7.62 10.81 -19.42
C ALA A 112 6.32 11.65 -19.53
N PRO A 113 5.70 11.75 -20.73
CA PRO A 113 4.45 12.50 -20.89
C PRO A 113 3.23 11.80 -20.26
N ASP A 114 3.22 10.48 -20.22
CA ASP A 114 2.17 9.65 -19.64
C ASP A 114 2.71 8.24 -19.35
N MET A 115 1.82 7.33 -18.86
CA MET A 115 2.12 5.90 -18.79
C MET A 115 2.16 5.30 -20.20
N ALA A 116 2.96 4.24 -20.38
CA ALA A 116 3.17 3.62 -21.69
C ALA A 116 1.91 3.02 -22.32
N LEU A 117 0.98 2.53 -21.50
CA LEU A 117 -0.25 1.86 -21.94
C LEU A 117 -1.49 2.55 -21.33
N PRO A 118 -1.86 3.76 -21.81
CA PRO A 118 -2.84 4.60 -21.12
C PRO A 118 -4.26 4.01 -21.08
N ARG A 119 -4.69 3.30 -22.14
CA ARG A 119 -6.01 2.64 -22.17
C ARG A 119 -6.08 1.47 -21.17
N MET A 120 -5.01 0.66 -21.11
CA MET A 120 -4.91 -0.42 -20.13
C MET A 120 -4.87 0.13 -18.70
N ASN A 121 -4.25 1.30 -18.50
CA ASN A 121 -4.23 2.01 -17.23
C ASN A 121 -5.64 2.41 -16.75
N ASN A 122 -6.46 2.97 -17.64
CA ASN A 122 -7.85 3.26 -17.33
C ASN A 122 -8.63 1.99 -16.97
N TRP A 123 -8.45 0.93 -17.74
CA TRP A 123 -9.14 -0.32 -17.49
C TRP A 123 -8.70 -0.99 -16.19
N SER A 124 -7.42 -0.98 -15.85
CA SER A 124 -6.91 -1.52 -14.58
C SER A 124 -7.57 -0.85 -13.37
N PHE A 125 -7.87 0.45 -13.45
CA PHE A 125 -8.61 1.12 -12.40
C PHE A 125 -10.08 0.68 -12.36
N TRP A 126 -10.82 0.77 -13.49
CA TRP A 126 -12.28 0.62 -13.45
C TRP A 126 -12.78 -0.78 -13.10
N ILE A 127 -11.98 -1.82 -13.35
CA ILE A 127 -12.35 -3.18 -12.88
C ILE A 127 -12.22 -3.33 -11.37
N LEU A 128 -11.42 -2.50 -10.70
CA LEU A 128 -11.17 -2.60 -9.26
C LEU A 128 -12.40 -2.21 -8.41
N PRO A 129 -13.07 -1.05 -8.60
CA PRO A 129 -14.34 -0.75 -7.93
C PRO A 129 -15.40 -1.84 -8.14
N PHE A 130 -15.44 -2.46 -9.33
CA PHE A 130 -16.35 -3.55 -9.62
C PHE A 130 -16.02 -4.80 -8.79
N ALA A 131 -14.73 -5.15 -8.65
CA ALA A 131 -14.30 -6.26 -7.80
C ALA A 131 -14.72 -6.05 -6.33
N PHE A 132 -14.55 -4.83 -5.81
CA PHE A 132 -14.96 -4.53 -4.43
C PHE A 132 -16.48 -4.46 -4.26
N PHE A 133 -17.21 -4.04 -5.29
CA PHE A 133 -18.67 -4.14 -5.27
C PHE A 133 -19.12 -5.61 -5.13
N ILE A 134 -18.53 -6.54 -5.88
CA ILE A 134 -18.79 -7.98 -5.75
C ILE A 134 -18.42 -8.48 -4.35
N LEU A 135 -17.23 -8.11 -3.84
CA LEU A 135 -16.81 -8.51 -2.50
C LEU A 135 -17.80 -8.04 -1.41
N LEU A 136 -18.14 -6.76 -1.43
CA LEU A 136 -19.01 -6.17 -0.41
C LEU A 136 -20.47 -6.64 -0.54
N SER A 137 -20.93 -6.97 -1.75
CA SER A 137 -22.26 -7.53 -1.96
C SER A 137 -22.43 -8.91 -1.29
N SER A 138 -21.33 -9.63 -1.07
CA SER A 138 -21.36 -10.91 -0.34
C SER A 138 -21.90 -10.79 1.10
N LEU A 139 -21.76 -9.61 1.74
CA LEU A 139 -22.31 -9.33 3.07
C LEU A 139 -23.85 -9.42 3.11
N PHE A 140 -24.52 -9.27 1.97
CA PHE A 140 -25.97 -9.26 1.84
C PHE A 140 -26.55 -10.59 1.28
N MET A 141 -25.67 -11.58 1.03
CA MET A 141 -26.06 -12.90 0.61
C MET A 141 -26.60 -13.74 1.78
N GLU A 142 -27.35 -14.77 1.50
CA GLU A 142 -27.73 -15.77 2.51
C GLU A 142 -26.47 -16.44 3.09
N GLY A 143 -26.36 -16.51 4.41
CA GLY A 143 -25.16 -16.96 5.12
C GLY A 143 -24.08 -15.88 5.29
N GLY A 144 -24.23 -14.70 4.67
CA GLY A 144 -23.30 -13.57 4.76
C GLY A 144 -22.04 -13.71 3.92
N ALA A 145 -21.06 -12.85 4.19
CA ALA A 145 -19.75 -12.90 3.55
C ALA A 145 -18.89 -14.06 4.08
N PRO A 146 -17.81 -14.41 3.38
CA PRO A 146 -16.83 -15.36 3.88
C PRO A 146 -16.30 -14.99 5.28
N ASN A 147 -16.13 -16.00 6.13
CA ASN A 147 -15.83 -15.86 7.56
C ASN A 147 -14.55 -16.59 8.03
N PHE A 148 -13.71 -17.00 7.08
CA PHE A 148 -12.53 -17.84 7.30
C PHE A 148 -11.19 -17.06 7.42
N GLY A 149 -11.25 -15.74 7.50
CA GLY A 149 -10.07 -14.87 7.51
C GLY A 149 -9.52 -14.59 6.11
N TRP A 150 -8.68 -13.54 5.98
CA TRP A 150 -8.14 -13.10 4.70
C TRP A 150 -7.18 -14.12 4.03
N THR A 151 -6.71 -15.10 4.79
CA THR A 151 -5.82 -16.17 4.32
C THR A 151 -6.55 -17.38 3.75
N PHE A 152 -7.86 -17.44 3.89
CA PHE A 152 -8.82 -18.43 3.37
C PHE A 152 -8.35 -19.89 3.39
N TYR A 153 -7.82 -20.34 4.52
CA TYR A 153 -7.33 -21.71 4.69
C TYR A 153 -8.42 -22.74 4.46
N ALA A 154 -8.11 -23.76 3.64
CA ALA A 154 -8.87 -25.00 3.61
C ALA A 154 -8.62 -25.80 4.92
N PRO A 155 -9.63 -26.54 5.43
CA PRO A 155 -10.96 -26.79 4.88
C PRO A 155 -12.01 -25.70 5.21
N LEU A 156 -11.67 -24.63 5.96
CA LEU A 156 -12.62 -23.56 6.29
C LEU A 156 -13.19 -22.88 5.02
N SER A 157 -12.35 -22.65 4.02
CA SER A 157 -12.75 -21.98 2.78
C SER A 157 -13.43 -22.91 1.76
N THR A 158 -13.32 -24.22 1.92
CA THR A 158 -13.96 -25.21 1.07
C THR A 158 -15.23 -25.76 1.71
N THR A 159 -15.11 -26.60 2.75
CA THR A 159 -16.21 -27.35 3.34
C THR A 159 -17.12 -26.49 4.22
N TYR A 160 -16.57 -25.57 4.99
CA TYR A 160 -17.30 -24.83 6.03
C TYR A 160 -17.64 -23.38 5.65
N SER A 161 -17.38 -22.97 4.43
CA SER A 161 -17.61 -21.61 3.96
C SER A 161 -19.00 -21.41 3.37
N PRO A 162 -19.57 -20.18 3.44
CA PRO A 162 -20.86 -19.86 2.85
C PRO A 162 -20.83 -19.91 1.32
N ASP A 163 -22.00 -19.94 0.66
CA ASP A 163 -22.10 -19.95 -0.80
C ASP A 163 -21.59 -18.66 -1.45
N SER A 164 -21.58 -17.56 -0.72
CA SER A 164 -20.95 -16.30 -1.14
C SER A 164 -19.43 -16.40 -1.41
N THR A 165 -18.79 -17.53 -1.08
CA THR A 165 -17.36 -17.79 -1.36
C THR A 165 -17.03 -17.69 -2.85
N ALA A 166 -17.98 -18.02 -3.75
CA ALA A 166 -17.78 -17.81 -5.19
C ALA A 166 -17.56 -16.32 -5.53
N LEU A 167 -18.39 -15.42 -4.98
CA LEU A 167 -18.22 -13.97 -5.18
C LEU A 167 -16.88 -13.46 -4.68
N PHE A 168 -16.46 -13.96 -3.52
CA PHE A 168 -15.16 -13.67 -2.96
C PHE A 168 -14.01 -14.08 -3.90
N VAL A 169 -14.03 -15.32 -4.41
CA VAL A 169 -13.01 -15.82 -5.32
C VAL A 169 -12.98 -15.02 -6.62
N PHE A 170 -14.13 -14.70 -7.22
CA PHE A 170 -14.20 -13.87 -8.42
C PHE A 170 -13.67 -12.46 -8.17
N SER A 171 -14.00 -11.86 -7.03
CA SER A 171 -13.47 -10.56 -6.63
C SER A 171 -11.94 -10.57 -6.57
N VAL A 172 -11.34 -11.57 -5.93
CA VAL A 172 -9.87 -11.71 -5.82
C VAL A 172 -9.22 -11.89 -7.20
N HIS A 173 -9.84 -12.66 -8.11
CA HIS A 173 -9.34 -12.79 -9.49
C HIS A 173 -9.31 -11.45 -10.22
N ILE A 174 -10.39 -10.66 -10.13
CA ILE A 174 -10.49 -9.34 -10.78
C ILE A 174 -9.46 -8.37 -10.19
N MET A 175 -9.26 -8.37 -8.86
CA MET A 175 -8.20 -7.60 -8.20
C MET A 175 -6.81 -7.99 -8.72
N GLY A 176 -6.57 -9.29 -8.89
CA GLY A 176 -5.31 -9.82 -9.45
C GLY A 176 -5.06 -9.35 -10.89
N ILE A 177 -6.09 -9.38 -11.74
CA ILE A 177 -6.01 -8.88 -13.12
C ILE A 177 -5.65 -7.39 -13.13
N SER A 178 -6.33 -6.58 -12.28
CA SER A 178 -6.02 -5.16 -12.12
C SER A 178 -4.54 -4.94 -11.77
N SER A 179 -4.04 -5.68 -10.78
CA SER A 179 -2.67 -5.57 -10.29
C SER A 179 -1.63 -5.94 -11.36
N ILE A 180 -1.87 -7.02 -12.12
CA ILE A 180 -0.98 -7.44 -13.21
C ILE A 180 -0.93 -6.39 -14.32
N MET A 181 -2.08 -5.85 -14.74
CA MET A 181 -2.14 -4.80 -15.75
C MET A 181 -1.38 -3.55 -15.32
N GLY A 182 -1.55 -3.12 -14.06
CA GLY A 182 -0.81 -2.01 -13.48
C GLY A 182 0.70 -2.26 -13.45
N ALA A 183 1.11 -3.46 -13.05
CA ALA A 183 2.52 -3.85 -12.98
C ALA A 183 3.19 -3.85 -14.37
N ILE A 184 2.55 -4.43 -15.38
CA ILE A 184 3.04 -4.41 -16.76
C ILE A 184 3.22 -2.97 -17.22
N ASN A 185 2.23 -2.12 -16.98
CA ASN A 185 2.27 -0.72 -17.40
C ASN A 185 3.43 0.05 -16.72
N VAL A 186 3.63 -0.13 -15.42
CA VAL A 186 4.74 0.47 -14.67
C VAL A 186 6.10 0.03 -15.24
N ILE A 187 6.29 -1.27 -15.47
CA ILE A 187 7.55 -1.81 -16.03
C ILE A 187 7.82 -1.20 -17.40
N VAL A 188 6.84 -1.26 -18.32
CA VAL A 188 7.01 -0.76 -19.68
C VAL A 188 7.29 0.75 -19.68
N THR A 189 6.61 1.52 -18.83
CA THR A 189 6.82 2.96 -18.68
C THR A 189 8.25 3.25 -18.22
N ILE A 190 8.70 2.62 -17.13
CA ILE A 190 10.03 2.88 -16.57
C ILE A 190 11.13 2.41 -17.52
N VAL A 191 10.97 1.26 -18.18
CA VAL A 191 12.00 0.72 -19.07
C VAL A 191 12.14 1.55 -20.35
N ASN A 192 11.04 2.01 -20.94
CA ASN A 192 11.05 2.56 -22.29
C ASN A 192 10.93 4.09 -22.36
N MET A 193 10.42 4.76 -21.31
CA MET A 193 10.02 6.16 -21.39
C MET A 193 10.85 7.11 -20.51
N ARG A 194 12.00 6.67 -20.02
CA ARG A 194 12.93 7.55 -19.27
C ARG A 194 13.44 8.69 -20.15
N ALA A 195 13.54 9.87 -19.55
CA ALA A 195 14.14 11.04 -20.18
C ALA A 195 15.57 10.76 -20.67
N PRO A 196 16.01 11.36 -21.80
CA PRO A 196 17.38 11.25 -22.26
C PRO A 196 18.40 11.65 -21.19
N GLY A 197 19.42 10.82 -20.96
CA GLY A 197 20.41 11.00 -19.91
C GLY A 197 20.07 10.34 -18.57
N MET A 198 18.82 9.94 -18.34
CA MET A 198 18.41 9.22 -17.13
C MET A 198 18.76 7.73 -17.25
N ASN A 199 19.96 7.36 -16.85
CA ASN A 199 20.36 5.96 -16.73
C ASN A 199 19.80 5.33 -15.44
N TRP A 200 19.95 4.00 -15.31
CA TRP A 200 19.40 3.24 -14.19
C TRP A 200 19.81 3.79 -12.81
N MET A 201 21.08 4.16 -12.63
CA MET A 201 21.59 4.63 -11.34
C MET A 201 21.33 6.13 -11.08
N LYS A 202 20.57 6.79 -11.97
CA LYS A 202 20.02 8.15 -11.77
C LYS A 202 18.52 8.13 -11.48
N LEU A 203 17.86 6.95 -11.51
CA LEU A 203 16.44 6.85 -11.17
C LEU A 203 16.17 7.24 -9.72
N PRO A 204 15.10 8.01 -9.44
CA PRO A 204 14.61 8.19 -8.08
C PRO A 204 14.35 6.84 -7.39
N LEU A 205 14.64 6.73 -6.09
CA LEU A 205 14.42 5.46 -5.37
C LEU A 205 12.96 5.01 -5.35
N PHE A 206 12.02 5.95 -5.37
CA PHE A 206 10.60 5.62 -5.51
C PHE A 206 10.34 4.85 -6.82
N VAL A 207 10.97 5.25 -7.92
CA VAL A 207 10.85 4.57 -9.21
C VAL A 207 11.49 3.18 -9.16
N TRP A 208 12.65 3.03 -8.50
CA TRP A 208 13.29 1.72 -8.28
C TRP A 208 12.42 0.77 -7.44
N THR A 209 11.87 1.26 -6.33
CA THR A 209 11.01 0.42 -5.48
C THR A 209 9.77 -0.04 -6.23
N TRP A 210 9.19 0.82 -7.07
CA TRP A 210 8.05 0.45 -7.90
C TRP A 210 8.39 -0.52 -9.02
N LEU A 211 9.55 -0.37 -9.66
CA LEU A 211 9.99 -1.33 -10.68
C LEU A 211 10.14 -2.73 -10.09
N ILE A 212 10.77 -2.84 -8.92
CA ILE A 212 10.95 -4.10 -8.21
C ILE A 212 9.60 -4.66 -7.74
N THR A 213 8.72 -3.82 -7.17
CA THR A 213 7.36 -4.20 -6.77
C THR A 213 6.54 -4.73 -7.95
N ALA A 214 6.65 -4.11 -9.12
CA ALA A 214 5.94 -4.55 -10.31
C ALA A 214 6.40 -5.93 -10.80
N PHE A 215 7.68 -6.25 -10.71
CA PHE A 215 8.17 -7.61 -10.99
C PHE A 215 7.65 -8.63 -9.97
N LEU A 216 7.60 -8.28 -8.68
CA LEU A 216 7.00 -9.16 -7.67
C LEU A 216 5.53 -9.44 -7.98
N LEU A 217 4.73 -8.41 -8.32
CA LEU A 217 3.31 -8.55 -8.66
C LEU A 217 3.10 -9.54 -9.82
N ILE A 218 3.88 -9.41 -10.90
CA ILE A 218 3.78 -10.33 -12.05
C ILE A 218 4.13 -11.78 -11.65
N ALA A 219 5.09 -11.95 -10.74
CA ALA A 219 5.52 -13.27 -10.32
C ALA A 219 4.50 -13.97 -9.41
N VAL A 220 3.85 -13.25 -8.48
CA VAL A 220 3.06 -13.88 -7.41
C VAL A 220 1.56 -13.86 -7.61
N MET A 221 1.00 -12.87 -8.35
CA MET A 221 -0.45 -12.81 -8.57
C MET A 221 -1.01 -14.02 -9.31
N PRO A 222 -0.33 -14.64 -10.30
CA PRO A 222 -0.78 -15.89 -10.89
C PRO A 222 -0.83 -17.05 -9.89
N VAL A 223 0.05 -17.07 -8.88
CA VAL A 223 0.05 -18.09 -7.83
C VAL A 223 -1.19 -17.95 -6.95
N LEU A 224 -1.53 -16.71 -6.55
CA LEU A 224 -2.79 -16.44 -5.85
C LEU A 224 -4.00 -16.86 -6.68
N ALA A 225 -4.07 -16.47 -7.95
CA ALA A 225 -5.15 -16.87 -8.84
C ALA A 225 -5.27 -18.40 -8.93
N GLY A 226 -4.15 -19.13 -9.02
CA GLY A 226 -4.12 -20.58 -9.02
C GLY A 226 -4.72 -21.20 -7.77
N VAL A 227 -4.26 -20.77 -6.58
CA VAL A 227 -4.71 -21.37 -5.31
C VAL A 227 -6.19 -21.08 -5.03
N VAL A 228 -6.70 -19.88 -5.34
CA VAL A 228 -8.14 -19.58 -5.14
C VAL A 228 -9.01 -20.28 -6.19
N THR A 229 -8.48 -20.58 -7.40
CA THR A 229 -9.15 -21.42 -8.38
C THR A 229 -9.27 -22.86 -7.85
N MET A 230 -8.22 -23.41 -7.24
CA MET A 230 -8.26 -24.74 -6.62
C MET A 230 -9.30 -24.81 -5.49
N VAL A 231 -9.42 -23.76 -4.65
CA VAL A 231 -10.50 -23.66 -3.64
C VAL A 231 -11.88 -23.64 -4.30
N LEU A 232 -12.04 -22.88 -5.38
CA LEU A 232 -13.32 -22.83 -6.12
C LEU A 232 -13.71 -24.21 -6.67
N THR A 233 -12.76 -24.93 -7.26
CA THR A 233 -13.02 -26.25 -7.83
C THR A 233 -13.26 -27.32 -6.76
N ASP A 234 -12.56 -27.27 -5.64
CA ASP A 234 -12.83 -28.15 -4.50
C ASP A 234 -14.26 -27.94 -3.95
N LYS A 235 -14.69 -26.68 -3.85
CA LYS A 235 -16.01 -26.37 -3.29
C LYS A 235 -17.17 -26.70 -4.24
N TYR A 236 -17.04 -26.40 -5.54
CA TYR A 236 -18.18 -26.41 -6.47
C TYR A 236 -18.08 -27.45 -7.58
N PHE A 237 -16.90 -28.04 -7.83
CA PHE A 237 -16.67 -28.94 -8.96
C PHE A 237 -16.18 -30.34 -8.56
N GLY A 238 -16.12 -30.63 -7.25
CA GLY A 238 -15.80 -31.96 -6.73
C GLY A 238 -14.34 -32.38 -6.90
N THR A 239 -13.42 -31.44 -7.07
CA THR A 239 -11.99 -31.75 -6.93
C THR A 239 -11.62 -31.87 -5.44
N SER A 240 -10.46 -32.43 -5.14
CA SER A 240 -10.00 -32.70 -3.78
C SER A 240 -8.55 -32.29 -3.57
N PHE A 241 -8.15 -31.13 -4.09
CA PHE A 241 -6.79 -30.62 -3.89
C PHE A 241 -6.43 -30.47 -2.42
N PHE A 242 -7.37 -30.04 -1.60
CA PHE A 242 -7.18 -29.72 -0.19
C PHE A 242 -8.04 -30.60 0.75
N ASP A 243 -8.73 -31.58 0.22
CA ASP A 243 -9.49 -32.55 1.01
C ASP A 243 -8.68 -33.84 1.21
N ALA A 244 -8.31 -34.12 2.47
CA ALA A 244 -7.53 -35.31 2.82
C ALA A 244 -8.29 -36.61 2.53
N ALA A 245 -9.61 -36.64 2.62
CA ALA A 245 -10.43 -37.81 2.32
C ALA A 245 -10.38 -38.18 0.83
N GLY A 246 -10.20 -37.18 -0.05
CA GLY A 246 -10.01 -37.35 -1.48
C GLY A 246 -8.55 -37.50 -1.92
N GLY A 247 -7.59 -37.58 -1.00
CA GLY A 247 -6.17 -37.67 -1.28
C GLY A 247 -5.44 -36.34 -1.42
N GLY A 248 -6.08 -35.23 -1.11
CA GLY A 248 -5.49 -33.90 -1.07
C GLY A 248 -4.83 -33.56 0.27
N ASP A 249 -4.32 -32.33 0.38
CA ASP A 249 -3.62 -31.88 1.59
C ASP A 249 -3.90 -30.40 1.90
N PRO A 250 -4.55 -30.08 3.04
CA PRO A 250 -4.76 -28.70 3.48
C PRO A 250 -3.46 -27.92 3.71
N VAL A 251 -2.36 -28.58 4.08
CA VAL A 251 -1.05 -27.94 4.27
C VAL A 251 -0.48 -27.48 2.93
N MET A 252 -0.76 -28.19 1.83
CA MET A 252 -0.40 -27.77 0.48
C MET A 252 -1.05 -26.41 0.13
N PHE A 253 -2.32 -26.19 0.55
CA PHE A 253 -2.95 -24.87 0.40
C PHE A 253 -2.09 -23.78 1.04
N GLN A 254 -1.65 -23.99 2.29
CA GLN A 254 -0.86 -23.00 3.02
C GLN A 254 0.47 -22.70 2.33
N HIS A 255 1.17 -23.71 1.80
CA HIS A 255 2.40 -23.52 1.03
C HIS A 255 2.19 -22.66 -0.22
N ILE A 256 1.19 -22.97 -1.04
CA ILE A 256 0.91 -22.24 -2.27
C ILE A 256 0.46 -20.81 -1.93
N PHE A 257 -0.45 -20.66 -0.96
CA PHE A 257 -0.92 -19.35 -0.54
C PHE A 257 0.23 -18.46 -0.03
N TRP A 258 1.09 -18.97 0.84
CA TRP A 258 2.16 -18.18 1.44
C TRP A 258 3.34 -17.94 0.49
N PHE A 259 3.53 -18.77 -0.53
CA PHE A 259 4.45 -18.44 -1.62
C PHE A 259 4.04 -17.16 -2.37
N PHE A 260 2.74 -16.87 -2.46
CA PHE A 260 2.22 -15.55 -2.79
C PHE A 260 2.29 -14.59 -1.59
N GLY A 261 1.81 -14.99 -0.43
CA GLY A 261 1.46 -14.12 0.69
C GLY A 261 2.65 -13.40 1.31
N HIS A 262 3.84 -14.01 1.35
CA HIS A 262 5.01 -13.31 1.89
C HIS A 262 5.57 -12.27 0.90
N PRO A 263 5.80 -12.55 -0.40
CA PRO A 263 6.12 -11.48 -1.34
C PRO A 263 5.06 -10.37 -1.38
N GLU A 264 3.78 -10.66 -1.14
CA GLU A 264 2.71 -9.66 -1.06
C GLU A 264 2.96 -8.63 0.04
N VAL A 265 3.42 -9.04 1.23
CA VAL A 265 3.73 -8.08 2.30
C VAL A 265 4.89 -7.16 1.92
N TYR A 266 5.83 -7.64 1.10
CA TYR A 266 6.88 -6.77 0.55
C TYR A 266 6.39 -5.89 -0.60
N ILE A 267 5.45 -6.34 -1.41
CA ILE A 267 4.72 -5.49 -2.37
C ILE A 267 4.08 -4.30 -1.66
N MET A 268 3.50 -4.53 -0.48
CA MET A 268 2.87 -3.48 0.32
C MET A 268 3.85 -2.52 1.00
N ILE A 269 5.11 -2.90 1.25
CA ILE A 269 6.05 -2.03 1.98
C ILE A 269 7.14 -1.40 1.11
N LEU A 270 7.56 -2.02 0.02
CA LEU A 270 8.66 -1.49 -0.80
C LEU A 270 8.41 -0.08 -1.35
N PRO A 271 7.20 0.28 -1.83
CA PRO A 271 6.91 1.65 -2.23
C PRO A 271 7.09 2.66 -1.10
N SER A 272 6.77 2.27 0.15
CA SER A 272 7.01 3.11 1.34
C SER A 272 8.48 3.47 1.48
N PHE A 273 9.37 2.52 1.26
CA PHE A 273 10.82 2.76 1.32
C PHE A 273 11.28 3.79 0.28
N GLY A 274 10.64 3.80 -0.88
CA GLY A 274 10.86 4.81 -1.92
C GLY A 274 10.40 6.20 -1.48
N ILE A 275 9.21 6.30 -0.89
CA ILE A 275 8.64 7.55 -0.37
C ILE A 275 9.56 8.14 0.72
N ILE A 276 9.91 7.34 1.73
CA ILE A 276 10.79 7.79 2.83
C ILE A 276 12.15 8.23 2.30
N SER A 277 12.67 7.55 1.27
CA SER A 277 13.93 7.90 0.62
C SER A 277 13.86 9.18 -0.24
N ALA A 278 12.67 9.67 -0.58
CA ALA A 278 12.47 10.98 -1.18
C ALA A 278 12.33 12.09 -0.13
N ILE A 279 11.59 11.82 0.96
CA ILE A 279 11.25 12.81 1.98
C ILE A 279 12.45 13.12 2.90
N VAL A 280 13.14 12.09 3.39
CA VAL A 280 14.23 12.28 4.36
C VAL A 280 15.36 13.17 3.81
N PRO A 281 15.87 13.00 2.56
CA PRO A 281 16.86 13.91 1.99
C PRO A 281 16.39 15.35 1.86
N THR A 282 15.15 15.53 1.39
CA THR A 282 14.52 16.85 1.22
C THR A 282 14.56 17.67 2.50
N PHE A 283 14.05 17.11 3.60
CA PHE A 283 13.94 17.83 4.87
C PHE A 283 15.18 17.74 5.75
N SER A 284 16.18 16.94 5.37
CA SER A 284 17.53 16.97 5.96
C SER A 284 18.48 17.89 5.21
N ARG A 285 18.08 18.42 4.05
CA ARG A 285 18.91 19.22 3.11
C ARG A 285 20.23 18.55 2.80
N LYS A 286 20.18 17.22 2.60
CA LYS A 286 21.34 16.37 2.29
C LYS A 286 20.99 15.36 1.22
N ARG A 287 21.98 15.02 0.40
CA ARG A 287 21.85 13.87 -0.49
C ARG A 287 21.65 12.58 0.32
N LEU A 288 20.84 11.68 -0.22
CA LEU A 288 20.61 10.38 0.38
C LEU A 288 21.92 9.61 0.54
N PHE A 289 22.20 9.19 1.77
CA PHE A 289 23.38 8.36 2.05
C PHE A 289 23.19 6.96 1.45
N GLY A 290 24.21 6.48 0.74
CA GLY A 290 24.24 5.10 0.25
C GLY A 290 23.17 4.78 -0.82
N TYR A 291 22.94 5.65 -1.81
CA TYR A 291 21.95 5.42 -2.87
C TYR A 291 22.07 4.01 -3.49
N SER A 292 23.27 3.60 -3.93
CA SER A 292 23.46 2.28 -4.55
C SER A 292 23.13 1.12 -3.59
N SER A 293 23.54 1.24 -2.31
CA SER A 293 23.19 0.23 -1.30
C SER A 293 21.69 0.16 -1.04
N MET A 294 20.97 1.28 -1.16
CA MET A 294 19.49 1.29 -1.06
C MET A 294 18.85 0.54 -2.22
N VAL A 295 19.34 0.69 -3.45
CA VAL A 295 18.87 -0.06 -4.63
C VAL A 295 19.11 -1.56 -4.43
N TYR A 296 20.33 -1.96 -4.10
CA TYR A 296 20.68 -3.37 -3.91
C TYR A 296 19.96 -4.00 -2.72
N ALA A 297 19.79 -3.26 -1.63
CA ALA A 297 19.01 -3.72 -0.48
C ALA A 297 17.55 -3.99 -0.86
N THR A 298 16.94 -3.11 -1.67
CA THR A 298 15.57 -3.32 -2.17
C THR A 298 15.46 -4.59 -3.02
N ALA A 299 16.39 -4.79 -3.95
CA ALA A 299 16.42 -5.98 -4.79
C ALA A 299 16.67 -7.26 -3.96
N SER A 300 17.56 -7.19 -2.96
CA SER A 300 17.83 -8.32 -2.07
C SER A 300 16.60 -8.72 -1.26
N ILE A 301 15.85 -7.76 -0.70
CA ILE A 301 14.59 -8.02 0.00
C ILE A 301 13.61 -8.74 -0.93
N ALA A 302 13.44 -8.24 -2.15
CA ALA A 302 12.53 -8.84 -3.12
C ALA A 302 12.91 -10.29 -3.48
N LEU A 303 14.20 -10.56 -3.70
CA LEU A 303 14.66 -11.91 -4.01
C LEU A 303 14.50 -12.86 -2.81
N LEU A 304 14.88 -12.41 -1.60
CA LEU A 304 14.75 -13.21 -0.38
C LEU A 304 13.29 -13.50 -0.06
N SER A 305 12.34 -12.64 -0.45
CA SER A 305 10.92 -12.82 -0.17
C SER A 305 10.35 -14.14 -0.72
N PHE A 306 10.97 -14.74 -1.74
CA PHE A 306 10.55 -16.00 -2.32
C PHE A 306 11.03 -17.26 -1.59
N VAL A 307 11.89 -17.14 -0.60
CA VAL A 307 12.49 -18.29 0.10
C VAL A 307 12.21 -18.32 1.60
N VAL A 308 11.22 -17.55 2.06
CA VAL A 308 10.93 -17.37 3.50
C VAL A 308 9.48 -17.70 3.89
N TRP A 309 8.59 -17.98 2.94
CA TRP A 309 7.14 -18.03 3.16
C TRP A 309 6.67 -18.95 4.27
N ALA A 310 7.37 -20.07 4.53
CA ALA A 310 6.88 -21.06 5.49
C ALA A 310 7.14 -20.70 6.97
N HIS A 311 7.69 -19.51 7.25
CA HIS A 311 7.63 -18.97 8.61
C HIS A 311 6.20 -18.67 9.09
N HIS A 312 5.24 -18.57 8.16
CA HIS A 312 3.81 -18.54 8.49
C HIS A 312 3.24 -19.90 8.87
N MET A 313 4.06 -20.96 8.86
CA MET A 313 3.62 -22.36 8.97
C MET A 313 4.42 -23.15 10.02
N PHE A 314 5.15 -22.52 10.92
CA PHE A 314 6.00 -23.22 11.90
C PHE A 314 5.23 -24.20 12.80
N THR A 315 3.93 -23.95 13.03
CA THR A 315 3.09 -24.83 13.87
C THR A 315 2.33 -25.91 13.08
N THR A 316 2.63 -26.10 11.78
CA THR A 316 1.97 -27.12 10.94
C THR A 316 2.57 -28.52 11.06
N GLY A 317 3.61 -28.71 11.83
CA GLY A 317 4.31 -29.99 11.97
C GLY A 317 5.39 -30.23 10.91
N MET A 318 6.04 -29.17 10.44
CA MET A 318 7.17 -29.27 9.52
C MET A 318 8.34 -30.04 10.14
N PRO A 319 9.15 -30.75 9.33
CA PRO A 319 10.41 -31.31 9.80
C PRO A 319 11.36 -30.21 10.31
N VAL A 320 12.11 -30.50 11.38
CA VAL A 320 13.06 -29.54 12.01
C VAL A 320 14.02 -28.91 11.01
N PHE A 321 14.48 -29.68 10.00
CA PHE A 321 15.31 -29.13 8.93
C PHE A 321 14.63 -27.97 8.17
N ALA A 322 13.35 -28.12 7.84
CA ALA A 322 12.58 -27.10 7.14
C ALA A 322 12.33 -25.87 8.06
N GLU A 323 12.03 -26.10 9.32
CA GLU A 323 11.89 -25.01 10.31
C GLU A 323 13.17 -24.18 10.42
N LEU A 324 14.33 -24.84 10.53
CA LEU A 324 15.64 -24.15 10.60
C LEU A 324 15.95 -23.41 9.28
N PHE A 325 15.67 -24.01 8.13
CA PHE A 325 15.86 -23.35 6.84
C PHE A 325 15.06 -22.05 6.74
N PHE A 326 13.74 -22.12 6.97
CA PHE A 326 12.89 -20.94 6.87
C PHE A 326 13.17 -19.92 7.98
N MET A 327 13.54 -20.33 9.17
CA MET A 327 13.99 -19.46 10.26
C MET A 327 15.21 -18.61 9.82
N TYR A 328 16.27 -19.25 9.37
CA TYR A 328 17.49 -18.52 8.98
C TYR A 328 17.29 -17.66 7.74
N CYS A 329 16.57 -18.15 6.73
CA CYS A 329 16.25 -17.34 5.54
C CYS A 329 15.43 -16.10 5.91
N THR A 330 14.47 -16.24 6.84
CA THR A 330 13.65 -15.12 7.31
C THR A 330 14.48 -14.10 8.08
N MET A 331 15.34 -14.54 8.98
CA MET A 331 16.23 -13.64 9.72
C MET A 331 17.19 -12.88 8.80
N LEU A 332 17.59 -13.49 7.68
CA LEU A 332 18.50 -12.85 6.71
C LEU A 332 17.90 -11.59 6.09
N ILE A 333 16.57 -11.48 5.94
CA ILE A 333 15.91 -10.26 5.41
C ILE A 333 16.14 -9.04 6.30
N ALA A 334 16.40 -9.25 7.60
CA ALA A 334 16.71 -8.14 8.50
C ALA A 334 17.97 -7.38 8.09
N VAL A 335 18.93 -8.02 7.42
CA VAL A 335 20.20 -7.38 7.00
C VAL A 335 19.95 -6.27 5.96
N PRO A 336 19.38 -6.54 4.78
CA PRO A 336 19.11 -5.47 3.81
C PRO A 336 18.08 -4.45 4.34
N THR A 337 17.15 -4.85 5.18
CA THR A 337 16.22 -3.92 5.83
C THR A 337 16.95 -2.97 6.78
N GLY A 338 17.88 -3.49 7.58
CA GLY A 338 18.75 -2.70 8.45
C GLY A 338 19.61 -1.70 7.68
N VAL A 339 20.16 -2.10 6.52
CA VAL A 339 20.89 -1.17 5.63
C VAL A 339 20.03 0.05 5.27
N LYS A 340 18.75 -0.16 4.98
CA LYS A 340 17.85 0.95 4.66
C LYS A 340 17.63 1.88 5.84
N VAL A 341 17.30 1.34 7.00
CA VAL A 341 17.08 2.12 8.23
C VAL A 341 18.33 2.93 8.58
N PHE A 342 19.50 2.31 8.58
CA PHE A 342 20.76 2.99 8.87
C PHE A 342 21.09 4.08 7.83
N ASN A 343 20.80 3.87 6.56
CA ASN A 343 21.01 4.88 5.52
C ASN A 343 20.09 6.09 5.69
N TRP A 344 18.83 5.92 6.11
CA TRP A 344 17.95 7.05 6.45
C TRP A 344 18.47 7.80 7.69
N VAL A 345 18.88 7.10 8.73
CA VAL A 345 19.48 7.73 9.92
C VAL A 345 20.77 8.46 9.57
N ALA A 346 21.65 7.86 8.75
CA ALA A 346 22.88 8.50 8.29
C ALA A 346 22.63 9.74 7.40
N THR A 347 21.51 9.74 6.64
CA THR A 347 21.09 10.91 5.87
C THR A 347 20.68 12.05 6.81
N MET A 348 19.92 11.75 7.87
CA MET A 348 19.52 12.74 8.88
C MET A 348 20.71 13.22 9.73
N TRP A 349 21.69 12.36 9.98
CA TRP A 349 22.84 12.67 10.82
C TRP A 349 23.62 13.88 10.30
N ARG A 350 23.78 14.92 11.14
CA ARG A 350 24.39 16.20 10.78
C ARG A 350 23.71 16.90 9.59
N GLY A 351 22.44 16.63 9.34
CA GLY A 351 21.62 17.35 8.38
C GLY A 351 21.01 18.61 9.00
N SER A 352 20.62 19.56 8.17
CA SER A 352 19.82 20.71 8.58
C SER A 352 18.33 20.32 8.53
N ILE A 353 17.88 19.62 9.57
CA ILE A 353 16.53 19.03 9.59
C ILE A 353 15.48 20.10 9.81
N SER A 354 14.44 20.11 8.97
CA SER A 354 13.17 20.81 9.23
C SER A 354 12.05 19.82 9.51
N PHE A 355 11.25 20.12 10.52
CA PHE A 355 10.19 19.24 11.03
C PHE A 355 8.83 19.56 10.42
N GLU A 356 8.77 19.63 9.09
CA GLU A 356 7.54 19.72 8.33
C GLU A 356 6.73 18.42 8.42
N MET A 357 5.41 18.46 8.19
CA MET A 357 4.56 17.28 8.34
C MET A 357 5.04 16.04 7.58
N PRO A 358 5.50 16.12 6.31
CA PRO A 358 6.05 14.94 5.64
C PRO A 358 7.23 14.31 6.41
N MET A 359 8.12 15.14 6.96
CA MET A 359 9.28 14.66 7.72
C MET A 359 8.88 14.08 9.07
N MET A 360 7.88 14.66 9.73
CA MET A 360 7.35 14.12 10.99
C MET A 360 6.81 12.69 10.81
N PHE A 361 6.02 12.46 9.76
CA PHE A 361 5.54 11.12 9.41
C PHE A 361 6.68 10.19 8.97
N ALA A 362 7.71 10.69 8.28
CA ALA A 362 8.88 9.89 7.89
C ALA A 362 9.70 9.44 9.11
N ILE A 363 9.91 10.31 10.09
CA ILE A 363 10.58 9.97 11.36
C ILE A 363 9.74 8.94 12.14
N ALA A 364 8.43 9.18 12.23
CA ALA A 364 7.51 8.23 12.87
C ALA A 364 7.56 6.87 12.17
N PHE A 365 7.56 6.84 10.84
CA PHE A 365 7.76 5.62 10.07
C PHE A 365 9.05 4.90 10.47
N ILE A 366 10.19 5.59 10.46
CA ILE A 366 11.49 4.95 10.75
C ILE A 366 11.50 4.30 12.13
N ILE A 367 10.98 5.01 13.15
CA ILE A 367 10.94 4.51 14.53
C ILE A 367 9.96 3.35 14.66
N LEU A 368 8.71 3.54 14.25
CA LEU A 368 7.64 2.58 14.50
C LEU A 368 7.75 1.35 13.59
N PHE A 369 8.15 1.52 12.33
CA PHE A 369 8.47 0.40 11.46
C PHE A 369 9.63 -0.44 12.03
N SER A 370 10.64 0.18 12.67
CA SER A 370 11.71 -0.57 13.32
C SER A 370 11.22 -1.40 14.51
N ILE A 371 10.27 -0.90 15.30
CA ILE A 371 9.61 -1.67 16.37
C ILE A 371 8.89 -2.88 15.75
N GLY A 372 8.14 -2.67 14.66
CA GLY A 372 7.51 -3.76 13.91
C GLY A 372 8.53 -4.78 13.36
N GLY A 373 9.69 -4.30 12.90
CA GLY A 373 10.78 -5.16 12.42
C GLY A 373 11.38 -6.02 13.55
N PHE A 374 11.55 -5.46 14.74
CA PHE A 374 12.06 -6.23 15.91
C PHE A 374 11.06 -7.30 16.36
N SER A 375 9.76 -6.99 16.40
CA SER A 375 8.74 -8.01 16.69
C SER A 375 8.69 -9.09 15.59
N GLY A 376 8.97 -8.70 14.33
CA GLY A 376 9.12 -9.64 13.21
C GLY A 376 10.30 -10.59 13.37
N LEU A 377 11.44 -10.11 13.90
CA LEU A 377 12.58 -10.97 14.23
C LEU A 377 12.24 -11.98 15.33
N MET A 378 11.43 -11.59 16.32
CA MET A 378 10.96 -12.53 17.35
C MET A 378 10.08 -13.63 16.74
N LEU A 379 9.17 -13.28 15.82
CA LEU A 379 8.33 -14.25 15.10
C LEU A 379 9.12 -15.11 14.09
N ALA A 380 10.26 -14.62 13.59
CA ALA A 380 11.13 -15.38 12.70
C ALA A 380 11.82 -16.54 13.40
N ILE A 381 11.96 -16.51 14.72
CA ILE A 381 12.64 -17.52 15.52
C ILE A 381 11.63 -18.62 15.87
N THR A 382 11.74 -19.80 15.24
CA THR A 382 10.79 -20.90 15.38
C THR A 382 10.43 -21.24 16.85
N PRO A 383 11.39 -21.45 17.77
CA PRO A 383 11.03 -21.71 19.17
C PRO A 383 10.22 -20.61 19.85
N ALA A 384 10.42 -19.35 19.46
CA ALA A 384 9.63 -18.23 19.98
C ALA A 384 8.24 -18.18 19.31
N ASP A 385 8.17 -18.46 18.00
CA ASP A 385 6.91 -18.44 17.26
C ASP A 385 5.93 -19.53 17.73
N PHE A 386 6.40 -20.66 18.22
CA PHE A 386 5.52 -21.65 18.86
C PHE A 386 4.68 -21.06 20.00
N GLN A 387 5.20 -20.04 20.69
CA GLN A 387 4.46 -19.33 21.73
C GLN A 387 3.58 -18.21 21.18
N TYR A 388 4.00 -17.55 20.08
CA TYR A 388 3.37 -16.33 19.58
C TYR A 388 2.44 -16.57 18.40
N HIS A 389 2.57 -17.70 17.72
CA HIS A 389 1.79 -18.04 16.53
C HIS A 389 0.29 -17.95 16.82
N ASP A 390 -0.45 -17.33 15.90
CA ASP A 390 -1.91 -17.08 16.00
C ASP A 390 -2.37 -16.39 17.29
N THR A 391 -1.50 -15.61 17.94
CA THR A 391 -1.84 -14.72 19.06
C THR A 391 -1.93 -13.26 18.62
N TYR A 392 -2.35 -12.38 19.55
CA TYR A 392 -2.34 -10.92 19.33
C TYR A 392 -0.93 -10.34 19.17
N PHE A 393 0.14 -11.07 19.49
CA PHE A 393 1.51 -10.66 19.17
C PHE A 393 1.72 -10.53 17.65
N VAL A 394 1.20 -11.47 16.88
CA VAL A 394 1.23 -11.43 15.41
C VAL A 394 0.43 -10.23 14.90
N VAL A 395 -0.74 -9.95 15.49
CA VAL A 395 -1.57 -8.79 15.13
C VAL A 395 -0.84 -7.48 15.39
N ALA A 396 -0.18 -7.35 16.53
CA ALA A 396 0.65 -6.19 16.85
C ALA A 396 1.78 -6.01 15.82
N HIS A 397 2.52 -7.09 15.54
CA HIS A 397 3.61 -7.07 14.58
C HIS A 397 3.19 -6.55 13.22
N PHE A 398 2.21 -7.20 12.57
CA PHE A 398 1.90 -6.82 11.19
C PHE A 398 1.21 -5.45 11.09
N HIS A 399 0.49 -5.00 12.14
CA HIS A 399 -0.04 -3.63 12.15
C HIS A 399 1.06 -2.58 12.34
N TYR A 400 2.12 -2.86 13.08
CA TYR A 400 3.27 -1.96 13.13
C TYR A 400 3.98 -1.84 11.78
N VAL A 401 4.15 -2.92 11.02
CA VAL A 401 4.77 -2.81 9.70
C VAL A 401 3.82 -2.30 8.61
N LEU A 402 2.49 -2.53 8.73
CA LEU A 402 1.51 -2.08 7.75
C LEU A 402 0.93 -0.69 8.06
N VAL A 403 0.45 -0.44 9.29
CA VAL A 403 -0.19 0.85 9.61
C VAL A 403 0.88 1.91 9.85
N THR A 404 1.85 1.68 10.74
CA THR A 404 2.91 2.65 10.96
C THR A 404 3.98 2.63 9.87
N GLY A 405 4.06 1.55 9.11
CA GLY A 405 4.83 1.45 7.87
C GLY A 405 4.07 2.00 6.67
N ALA A 406 3.25 1.18 6.01
CA ALA A 406 2.63 1.56 4.75
C ALA A 406 1.70 2.78 4.88
N VAL A 407 0.75 2.80 5.85
CA VAL A 407 -0.22 3.91 5.95
C VAL A 407 0.48 5.21 6.34
N PHE A 408 1.42 5.22 7.30
CA PHE A 408 2.15 6.44 7.65
C PHE A 408 3.01 6.97 6.49
N SER A 409 3.59 6.09 5.68
CA SER A 409 4.31 6.53 4.48
C SER A 409 3.37 7.10 3.41
N ILE A 410 2.15 6.56 3.25
CA ILE A 410 1.12 7.12 2.37
C ILE A 410 0.70 8.51 2.87
N MET A 411 0.52 8.70 4.19
CA MET A 411 0.25 10.02 4.78
C MET A 411 1.41 10.99 4.57
N ALA A 412 2.66 10.53 4.77
CA ALA A 412 3.85 11.33 4.47
C ALA A 412 3.88 11.78 3.00
N ALA A 413 3.58 10.86 2.06
CA ALA A 413 3.49 11.13 0.63
C ALA A 413 2.37 12.14 0.32
N ALA A 414 1.20 11.95 0.94
CA ALA A 414 0.08 12.87 0.77
C ALA A 414 0.49 14.29 1.18
N TYR A 415 1.04 14.50 2.37
CA TYR A 415 1.52 15.82 2.80
C TYR A 415 2.63 16.37 1.90
N TYR A 416 3.53 15.52 1.41
CA TYR A 416 4.66 15.93 0.58
C TYR A 416 4.22 16.39 -0.82
N TRP A 417 3.30 15.68 -1.48
CA TRP A 417 2.88 15.98 -2.83
C TRP A 417 1.51 16.67 -2.95
N LEU A 418 0.75 16.85 -1.85
CA LEU A 418 -0.55 17.55 -1.87
C LEU A 418 -0.47 18.96 -2.50
N PRO A 419 0.60 19.77 -2.24
CA PRO A 419 0.78 21.04 -2.93
C PRO A 419 0.91 20.91 -4.44
N LYS A 420 1.59 19.84 -4.92
CA LYS A 420 1.75 19.54 -6.33
C LYS A 420 0.44 19.09 -6.99
N TRP A 421 -0.44 18.42 -6.23
CA TRP A 421 -1.72 17.93 -6.74
C TRP A 421 -2.79 19.00 -6.78
N THR A 422 -2.86 19.84 -5.75
CA THR A 422 -3.94 20.80 -5.54
C THR A 422 -3.57 22.23 -5.93
N GLY A 423 -2.29 22.58 -5.95
CA GLY A 423 -1.80 23.95 -6.10
C GLY A 423 -1.91 24.79 -4.83
N HIS A 424 -2.25 24.18 -3.68
CA HIS A 424 -2.40 24.88 -2.40
C HIS A 424 -1.62 24.17 -1.30
N MET A 425 -1.11 24.96 -0.34
CA MET A 425 -0.56 24.46 0.90
C MET A 425 -1.69 24.00 1.84
N TYR A 426 -1.45 22.94 2.59
CA TYR A 426 -2.42 22.45 3.57
C TYR A 426 -2.40 23.30 4.87
N ASN A 427 -3.43 23.15 5.69
CA ASN A 427 -3.53 23.86 6.97
C ASN A 427 -2.67 23.16 8.03
N GLU A 428 -1.61 23.83 8.49
CA GLU A 428 -0.62 23.32 9.45
C GLU A 428 -1.23 22.88 10.79
N ARG A 429 -2.24 23.59 11.30
CA ARG A 429 -2.89 23.23 12.57
C ARG A 429 -3.63 21.91 12.45
N LEU A 430 -4.40 21.72 11.37
CA LEU A 430 -5.09 20.45 11.13
C LEU A 430 -4.10 19.31 10.88
N ALA A 431 -3.00 19.57 10.17
CA ALA A 431 -1.94 18.61 9.95
C ALA A 431 -1.28 18.17 11.27
N SER A 432 -0.96 19.11 12.15
CA SER A 432 -0.42 18.83 13.47
C SER A 432 -1.40 18.02 14.34
N TRP A 433 -2.69 18.40 14.37
CA TRP A 433 -3.71 17.62 15.07
C TRP A 433 -3.80 16.19 14.52
N HIS A 434 -3.85 16.02 13.20
CA HIS A 434 -3.89 14.69 12.58
C HIS A 434 -2.67 13.85 12.96
N PHE A 435 -1.46 14.43 12.87
CA PHE A 435 -0.23 13.71 13.21
C PHE A 435 -0.20 13.25 14.67
N TRP A 436 -0.38 14.17 15.62
CA TRP A 436 -0.25 13.83 17.05
C TRP A 436 -1.35 12.89 17.53
N THR A 437 -2.59 13.08 17.08
CA THR A 437 -3.67 12.15 17.41
C THR A 437 -3.41 10.78 16.80
N SER A 438 -2.93 10.69 15.56
CA SER A 438 -2.63 9.42 14.90
C SER A 438 -1.47 8.68 15.56
N ILE A 439 -0.34 9.35 15.85
CA ILE A 439 0.83 8.68 16.41
C ILE A 439 0.58 8.19 17.86
N VAL A 440 -0.13 8.97 18.67
CA VAL A 440 -0.47 8.55 20.02
C VAL A 440 -1.45 7.38 19.99
N SER A 441 -2.55 7.52 19.25
CA SER A 441 -3.62 6.53 19.22
C SER A 441 -3.17 5.19 18.60
N VAL A 442 -2.33 5.20 17.56
CA VAL A 442 -1.82 3.98 16.94
C VAL A 442 -0.93 3.18 17.90
N ASN A 443 -0.15 3.85 18.75
CA ASN A 443 0.66 3.18 19.76
C ASN A 443 -0.21 2.66 20.91
N VAL A 444 -1.23 3.39 21.35
CA VAL A 444 -2.21 2.91 22.35
C VAL A 444 -2.99 1.71 21.81
N LEU A 445 -3.27 1.69 20.51
CA LEU A 445 -3.97 0.60 19.84
C LEU A 445 -3.09 -0.66 19.72
N PHE A 446 -1.91 -0.57 19.11
CA PHE A 446 -1.17 -1.78 18.69
C PHE A 446 -0.05 -2.19 19.64
N PHE A 447 0.56 -1.27 20.39
CA PHE A 447 1.66 -1.66 21.28
C PHE A 447 1.23 -2.61 22.40
N PRO A 448 0.10 -2.37 23.13
CA PRO A 448 -0.36 -3.30 24.16
C PRO A 448 -0.76 -4.68 23.63
N MET A 449 -1.09 -4.81 22.34
CA MET A 449 -1.43 -6.10 21.74
C MET A 449 -0.24 -7.08 21.77
N HIS A 450 1.02 -6.61 21.81
CA HIS A 450 2.18 -7.49 22.03
C HIS A 450 2.06 -8.22 23.38
N PHE A 451 1.66 -7.51 24.43
CA PHE A 451 1.51 -8.11 25.76
C PHE A 451 0.29 -9.03 25.85
N LEU A 452 -0.81 -8.73 25.15
CA LEU A 452 -1.94 -9.66 25.03
C LEU A 452 -1.48 -10.99 24.39
N GLY A 453 -0.67 -10.91 23.34
CA GLY A 453 -0.13 -12.09 22.68
C GLY A 453 0.88 -12.85 23.52
N LEU A 454 1.79 -12.16 24.24
CA LEU A 454 2.72 -12.76 25.19
C LEU A 454 2.00 -13.49 26.32
N ALA A 455 0.84 -12.98 26.74
CA ALA A 455 -0.01 -13.62 27.74
C ALA A 455 -0.91 -14.73 27.16
N GLY A 456 -0.78 -15.05 25.86
CA GLY A 456 -1.45 -16.17 25.21
C GLY A 456 -2.86 -15.87 24.66
N MET A 457 -3.27 -14.59 24.52
CA MET A 457 -4.56 -14.27 23.91
C MET A 457 -4.53 -14.61 22.40
N PRO A 458 -5.38 -15.56 21.93
CA PRO A 458 -5.48 -15.88 20.50
C PRO A 458 -6.04 -14.72 19.69
N ARG A 459 -5.69 -14.65 18.41
CA ARG A 459 -6.31 -13.72 17.45
C ARG A 459 -7.57 -14.31 16.81
N ARG A 460 -8.39 -13.46 16.18
CA ARG A 460 -9.60 -13.85 15.41
C ARG A 460 -10.68 -14.52 16.28
N ILE A 461 -10.78 -14.13 17.53
CA ILE A 461 -11.78 -14.61 18.47
C ILE A 461 -12.77 -13.49 18.79
N PRO A 462 -14.10 -13.77 18.83
CA PRO A 462 -15.12 -12.77 19.16
C PRO A 462 -15.26 -12.54 20.67
N ASP A 463 -14.72 -13.41 21.50
CA ASP A 463 -14.77 -13.36 22.95
C ASP A 463 -13.40 -13.78 23.55
N TYR A 464 -13.11 -13.38 24.79
CA TYR A 464 -11.83 -13.61 25.46
C TYR A 464 -11.99 -13.72 26.98
N ALA A 465 -10.98 -14.30 27.63
CA ALA A 465 -10.95 -14.46 29.07
C ALA A 465 -10.86 -13.11 29.82
N ILE A 466 -11.56 -12.98 30.94
CA ILE A 466 -11.70 -11.73 31.71
C ILE A 466 -10.35 -11.07 32.06
N GLN A 467 -9.28 -11.84 32.20
CA GLN A 467 -7.92 -11.35 32.49
C GLN A 467 -7.36 -10.39 31.42
N PHE A 468 -7.93 -10.39 30.22
CA PHE A 468 -7.50 -9.52 29.12
C PHE A 468 -8.37 -8.26 28.98
N ALA A 469 -9.39 -8.07 29.83
CA ALA A 469 -10.40 -7.02 29.67
C ALA A 469 -9.80 -5.60 29.69
N ASP A 470 -9.01 -5.27 30.72
CA ASP A 470 -8.47 -3.91 30.89
C ASP A 470 -7.58 -3.50 29.71
N VAL A 471 -6.74 -4.41 29.22
CA VAL A 471 -5.88 -4.13 28.07
C VAL A 471 -6.69 -3.99 26.79
N ASN A 472 -7.73 -4.83 26.58
CA ASN A 472 -8.62 -4.71 25.43
C ASN A 472 -9.41 -3.40 25.40
N GLN A 473 -9.82 -2.88 26.57
CA GLN A 473 -10.47 -1.56 26.66
C GLN A 473 -9.51 -0.45 26.22
N ILE A 474 -8.28 -0.43 26.71
CA ILE A 474 -7.25 0.54 26.31
C ILE A 474 -6.99 0.46 24.80
N VAL A 475 -6.80 -0.74 24.27
CA VAL A 475 -6.60 -1.01 22.84
C VAL A 475 -7.78 -0.49 22.03
N SER A 476 -9.03 -0.71 22.47
CA SER A 476 -10.22 -0.25 21.75
C SER A 476 -10.37 1.27 21.76
N ILE A 477 -10.06 1.93 22.87
CA ILE A 477 -10.02 3.41 22.95
C ILE A 477 -8.99 3.96 21.95
N GLY A 478 -7.79 3.35 21.88
CA GLY A 478 -6.78 3.68 20.88
C GLY A 478 -7.31 3.53 19.46
N GLY A 479 -8.05 2.45 19.18
CA GLY A 479 -8.64 2.18 17.88
C GLY A 479 -9.67 3.25 17.47
N PHE A 480 -10.58 3.61 18.35
CA PHE A 480 -11.58 4.66 18.09
C PHE A 480 -10.92 6.03 17.88
N ALA A 481 -9.93 6.37 18.71
CA ALA A 481 -9.19 7.62 18.56
C ALA A 481 -8.40 7.68 17.22
N PHE A 482 -7.79 6.56 16.80
CA PHE A 482 -7.12 6.47 15.50
C PHE A 482 -8.10 6.61 14.33
N GLY A 483 -9.27 5.96 14.41
CA GLY A 483 -10.32 6.10 13.39
C GLY A 483 -10.81 7.55 13.27
N LEU A 484 -11.06 8.24 14.39
CA LEU A 484 -11.45 9.65 14.41
C LEU A 484 -10.37 10.57 13.83
N SER A 485 -9.09 10.28 14.07
CA SER A 485 -7.99 11.10 13.53
C SER A 485 -8.00 11.13 11.99
N GLN A 486 -8.47 10.07 11.32
CA GLN A 486 -8.55 10.01 9.86
C GLN A 486 -9.62 10.94 9.29
N LEU A 487 -10.64 11.30 10.06
CA LEU A 487 -11.63 12.31 9.68
C LEU A 487 -11.01 13.72 9.68
N ILE A 488 -10.01 13.98 10.54
CA ILE A 488 -9.24 15.23 10.50
C ILE A 488 -8.45 15.32 9.19
N PHE A 489 -7.85 14.22 8.75
CA PHE A 489 -7.15 14.15 7.47
C PHE A 489 -8.10 14.40 6.29
N LEU A 490 -9.27 13.78 6.29
CA LEU A 490 -10.30 14.02 5.27
C LEU A 490 -10.69 15.50 5.20
N ALA A 491 -10.95 16.11 6.34
CA ALA A 491 -11.31 17.54 6.41
C ALA A 491 -10.17 18.42 5.88
N LEU A 492 -8.92 18.09 6.20
CA LEU A 492 -7.73 18.79 5.71
C LEU A 492 -7.62 18.70 4.19
N VAL A 493 -7.74 17.51 3.62
CA VAL A 493 -7.65 17.28 2.17
C VAL A 493 -8.75 18.04 1.43
N ILE A 494 -10.01 17.93 1.89
CA ILE A 494 -11.13 18.68 1.30
C ILE A 494 -10.88 20.19 1.36
N LYS A 495 -10.40 20.71 2.50
CA LYS A 495 -10.07 22.12 2.65
C LYS A 495 -8.98 22.57 1.67
N CYS A 496 -7.91 21.77 1.53
CA CYS A 496 -6.82 22.05 0.61
C CYS A 496 -7.26 22.04 -0.87
N ILE A 497 -8.14 21.11 -1.26
CA ILE A 497 -8.70 21.05 -2.63
C ILE A 497 -9.58 22.27 -2.92
N ARG A 498 -10.37 22.74 -1.93
CA ARG A 498 -11.27 23.89 -2.09
C ARG A 498 -10.54 25.24 -2.17
N GLY A 499 -9.30 25.30 -1.68
CA GLY A 499 -8.47 26.50 -1.69
C GLY A 499 -7.54 26.58 -0.49
N GLY A 500 -6.70 27.61 -0.47
CA GLY A 500 -5.71 27.84 0.57
C GLY A 500 -4.63 28.79 0.08
N GLU A 501 -3.54 28.87 0.79
CA GLU A 501 -2.33 29.53 0.34
C GLU A 501 -1.81 28.85 -0.93
N LYS A 502 -1.50 29.61 -1.98
CA LYS A 502 -1.00 29.07 -3.23
C LYS A 502 0.38 28.44 -3.02
N ALA A 503 0.53 27.23 -3.51
CA ALA A 503 1.81 26.54 -3.48
C ALA A 503 2.71 27.00 -4.63
N GLU A 504 3.98 27.19 -4.30
CA GLU A 504 5.03 27.38 -5.32
C GLU A 504 5.26 26.08 -6.11
N ALA A 505 5.95 26.18 -7.26
CA ALA A 505 6.35 25.00 -8.02
C ALA A 505 7.24 24.07 -7.17
N LYS A 506 8.07 24.63 -6.30
CA LYS A 506 8.95 23.91 -5.38
C LYS A 506 8.73 24.41 -3.95
N PRO A 507 7.67 23.93 -3.25
CA PRO A 507 7.31 24.44 -1.92
C PRO A 507 8.30 24.02 -0.82
N TRP A 508 9.14 23.02 -1.07
CA TRP A 508 10.13 22.50 -0.12
C TRP A 508 11.52 22.88 -0.56
N GLU A 509 12.28 23.59 0.26
CA GLU A 509 13.62 24.13 -0.06
C GLU A 509 14.59 23.05 -0.54
N GLY A 510 14.59 21.87 0.07
CA GLY A 510 15.48 20.75 -0.27
C GLY A 510 14.94 19.78 -1.33
N ALA A 511 13.75 20.05 -1.92
CA ALA A 511 13.18 19.13 -2.90
C ALA A 511 13.98 19.09 -4.20
N GLU A 512 14.26 17.90 -4.68
CA GLU A 512 14.97 17.66 -5.95
C GLU A 512 14.18 16.64 -6.78
N GLY A 513 14.18 16.78 -8.10
CA GLY A 513 13.47 15.90 -9.03
C GLY A 513 12.74 16.66 -10.12
N LEU A 514 12.45 15.97 -11.22
CA LEU A 514 11.76 16.57 -12.38
C LEU A 514 10.34 17.02 -12.03
N GLU A 515 9.68 16.33 -11.12
CA GLU A 515 8.34 16.66 -10.63
C GLU A 515 8.27 18.01 -9.90
N TRP A 516 9.40 18.50 -9.40
CA TRP A 516 9.49 19.80 -8.74
C TRP A 516 9.88 20.94 -9.69
N ASN A 517 10.25 20.61 -10.94
CA ASN A 517 10.59 21.60 -11.96
C ASN A 517 9.36 22.06 -12.79
N ILE A 518 8.18 21.54 -12.48
CA ILE A 518 6.90 21.90 -13.12
C ILE A 518 6.02 22.69 -12.15
N PRO A 519 5.05 23.51 -12.63
CA PRO A 519 4.14 24.28 -11.79
C PRO A 519 3.35 23.44 -10.76
N SER A 520 2.81 24.11 -9.76
CA SER A 520 1.81 23.56 -8.83
C SER A 520 0.50 24.35 -8.98
N PRO A 521 -0.64 23.70 -9.32
CA PRO A 521 -0.77 22.27 -9.60
C PRO A 521 -0.05 21.86 -10.89
N ALA A 522 0.31 20.57 -10.98
CA ALA A 522 0.93 20.03 -12.19
C ALA A 522 0.00 20.18 -13.41
N PRO A 523 0.51 20.64 -14.59
CA PRO A 523 -0.27 20.76 -15.82
C PRO A 523 -0.93 19.44 -16.21
N TYR A 524 -2.04 19.51 -16.96
CA TYR A 524 -2.75 18.29 -17.42
C TYR A 524 -1.86 17.43 -18.31
N HIS A 525 -1.11 18.03 -19.23
CA HIS A 525 -0.04 17.39 -19.98
C HIS A 525 1.32 17.89 -19.49
N THR A 526 2.25 16.97 -19.25
CA THR A 526 3.62 17.27 -18.82
C THR A 526 4.60 16.64 -19.80
N PHE A 527 5.75 17.27 -19.98
CA PHE A 527 6.86 16.75 -20.79
C PHE A 527 6.49 16.32 -22.20
N SER A 528 5.71 17.13 -22.94
CA SER A 528 5.49 16.95 -24.38
C SER A 528 6.81 16.83 -25.15
N THR A 529 7.86 17.52 -24.67
CA THR A 529 9.25 17.32 -25.07
C THR A 529 10.01 16.76 -23.86
N PRO A 530 10.63 15.56 -23.97
CA PRO A 530 11.36 14.98 -22.86
C PRO A 530 12.48 15.90 -22.36
N PRO A 531 12.56 16.16 -21.04
CA PRO A 531 13.65 16.96 -20.48
C PRO A 531 14.98 16.20 -20.60
N LYS A 532 16.09 16.94 -20.74
CA LYS A 532 17.43 16.33 -20.63
C LYS A 532 17.82 16.23 -19.15
N VAL A 533 18.39 15.10 -18.77
CA VAL A 533 18.94 14.86 -17.44
C VAL A 533 20.45 14.72 -17.59
N ASP A 534 21.20 15.71 -17.08
CA ASP A 534 22.66 15.75 -17.10
C ASP A 534 23.32 14.78 -16.12
#